data_8b10d84da493e85d848a769d064fd225
#
_entry.id   8b10d84da493e85d848a769d064fd225
#
_cell.length_a   1.000
_cell.length_b   1.000
_cell.length_c   1.000
_cell.angle_alpha   90.00
_cell.angle_beta   90.00
_cell.angle_gamma   90.00
#
_symmetry.space_group_name_H-M   'P 1'
#
loop_
_entity.id
_entity.type
_entity.pdbx_description
1 polymer ?
#
loop_
_entity_poly.entity_id
_entity_poly.type
_entity_poly.pdbx_seq_one_letter_code
_entity_poly.pdbx_strand_id
1 'polypeptide(L)' 'MQELIPINIVVGDRTYRIRVQQGDEESLRKLSKLINDKILEFKTNFAGKDMQDYISMVLLWFVTEQQSGS' A
#
# COMPACT_ATOMS: atom_id res chain seq x y z
N MET A 1 20.28 -13.48 -14.70
CA MET A 1 19.99 -12.64 -13.55
C MET A 1 19.08 -11.52 -13.97
N GLN A 2 17.96 -11.34 -13.27
CA GLN A 2 16.99 -10.33 -13.65
C GLN A 2 17.41 -8.97 -13.09
N GLU A 3 17.30 -7.97 -13.91
CA GLU A 3 17.56 -6.61 -13.47
C GLU A 3 16.32 -6.05 -12.78
N LEU A 4 16.56 -5.29 -11.72
CA LEU A 4 15.50 -4.55 -11.06
C LEU A 4 15.26 -3.26 -11.83
N ILE A 5 13.99 -2.92 -12.01
CA ILE A 5 13.61 -1.66 -12.65
C ILE A 5 13.08 -0.70 -11.61
N PRO A 6 13.34 0.60 -11.77
CA PRO A 6 12.79 1.59 -10.85
C PRO A 6 11.34 1.92 -11.22
N ILE A 7 10.49 1.97 -10.21
CA ILE A 7 9.11 2.43 -10.39
C ILE A 7 8.77 3.40 -9.27
N ASN A 8 7.80 4.24 -9.53
CA ASN A 8 7.26 5.16 -8.54
C ASN A 8 5.94 4.63 -8.03
N ILE A 9 5.83 4.50 -6.71
CA ILE A 9 4.62 4.00 -6.06
C ILE A 9 4.12 5.07 -5.09
N VAL A 10 2.85 5.40 -5.19
CA VAL A 10 2.22 6.35 -4.27
C VAL A 10 1.57 5.56 -3.13
N VAL A 11 1.92 5.95 -1.90
CA VAL A 11 1.28 5.41 -0.70
C VAL A 11 0.86 6.59 0.16
N GLY A 12 -0.44 6.78 0.31
CA GLY A 12 -0.97 7.91 1.06
C GLY A 12 -0.64 9.22 0.35
N ASP A 13 0.11 10.08 1.03
CA ASP A 13 0.47 11.40 0.52
C ASP A 13 1.90 11.48 -0.01
N ARG A 14 2.57 10.35 -0.18
CA ARG A 14 3.98 10.33 -0.61
C ARG A 14 4.18 9.40 -1.78
N THR A 15 5.17 9.75 -2.60
CA THR A 15 5.61 8.92 -3.71
C THR A 15 6.97 8.32 -3.36
N TYR A 16 7.09 7.03 -3.53
CA TYR A 16 8.33 6.29 -3.26
C TYR A 16 8.88 5.73 -4.55
N ARG A 17 10.19 5.87 -4.72
CA ARG A 17 10.88 5.25 -5.84
C ARG A 17 11.52 3.97 -5.34
N ILE A 18 11.07 2.84 -5.87
CA ILE A 18 11.54 1.53 -5.44
C ILE A 18 12.03 0.75 -6.66
N ARG A 19 12.84 -0.25 -6.42
CA ARG A 19 13.34 -1.13 -7.48
C ARG A 19 12.68 -2.48 -7.32
N VAL A 20 12.12 -2.98 -8.42
CA VAL A 20 11.36 -4.22 -8.41
C VAL A 20 11.73 -5.04 -9.64
N GLN A 21 11.43 -6.32 -9.61
CA GLN A 21 11.56 -7.16 -10.77
C GLN A 21 10.47 -6.77 -11.76
N GLN A 22 10.82 -6.85 -13.05
CA GLN A 22 9.91 -6.41 -14.10
C GLN A 22 8.57 -7.11 -14.03
N GLY A 23 8.56 -8.39 -13.70
CA GLY A 23 7.32 -9.16 -13.58
C GLY A 23 6.43 -8.77 -12.42
N ASP A 24 6.97 -8.02 -11.44
CA ASP A 24 6.23 -7.63 -10.25
C ASP A 24 5.62 -6.24 -10.33
N GLU A 25 5.94 -5.48 -11.38
CA GLU A 25 5.49 -4.08 -11.46
C GLU A 25 3.98 -3.97 -11.44
N GLU A 26 3.29 -4.74 -12.25
CA GLU A 26 1.84 -4.65 -12.35
C GLU A 26 1.17 -5.01 -11.02
N SER A 27 1.65 -6.07 -10.38
CA SER A 27 1.11 -6.48 -9.08
C SER A 27 1.29 -5.40 -8.03
N LEU A 28 2.46 -4.76 -8.00
CA LEU A 28 2.72 -3.72 -7.03
C LEU A 28 1.86 -2.49 -7.27
N ARG A 29 1.59 -2.14 -8.53
CA ARG A 29 0.70 -1.03 -8.81
C ARG A 29 -0.73 -1.31 -8.37
N LYS A 30 -1.20 -2.54 -8.54
CA LYS A 30 -2.52 -2.95 -8.05
C LYS A 30 -2.59 -2.92 -6.54
N LEU A 31 -1.53 -3.38 -5.87
CA LEU A 31 -1.47 -3.35 -4.41
C LEU A 31 -1.44 -1.92 -3.88
N SER A 32 -0.70 -1.04 -4.55
CA SER A 32 -0.67 0.37 -4.18
C SER A 32 -2.07 0.98 -4.24
N LYS A 33 -2.81 0.67 -5.30
CA LYS A 33 -4.18 1.17 -5.42
C LYS A 33 -5.06 0.65 -4.30
N LEU A 34 -4.95 -0.63 -3.98
CA LEU A 34 -5.72 -1.22 -2.89
C LEU A 34 -5.40 -0.54 -1.55
N ILE A 35 -4.11 -0.30 -1.29
CA ILE A 35 -3.68 0.36 -0.06
C ILE A 35 -4.29 1.77 0.02
N ASN A 36 -4.21 2.52 -1.07
CA ASN A 36 -4.70 3.90 -1.08
C ASN A 36 -6.22 3.96 -0.97
N ASP A 37 -6.93 3.02 -1.59
CA ASP A 37 -8.38 2.92 -1.44
C ASP A 37 -8.76 2.63 0.02
N LYS A 38 -8.00 1.77 0.69
CA LYS A 38 -8.25 1.44 2.08
C LYS A 38 -7.94 2.61 3.01
N ILE A 39 -6.89 3.37 2.70
CA ILE A 39 -6.58 4.60 3.44
C ILE A 39 -7.79 5.55 3.36
N LEU A 40 -8.34 5.73 2.18
CA LEU A 40 -9.48 6.61 1.98
C LEU A 40 -10.70 6.13 2.78
N GLU A 41 -10.92 4.82 2.79
CA GLU A 41 -12.00 4.24 3.58
C GLU A 41 -11.84 4.55 5.07
N PHE A 42 -10.63 4.36 5.60
CA PHE A 42 -10.37 4.64 7.01
C PHE A 42 -10.48 6.14 7.32
N LYS A 43 -10.07 7.01 6.39
CA LYS A 43 -10.23 8.45 6.57
C LYS A 43 -11.70 8.83 6.70
N THR A 44 -12.55 8.18 5.92
CA THR A 44 -14.00 8.42 5.96
C THR A 44 -14.59 7.96 7.29
N ASN A 45 -14.15 6.82 7.79
CA ASN A 45 -14.73 6.22 9.00
C ASN A 45 -14.12 6.73 10.29
N PHE A 46 -12.87 7.20 10.24
CA PHE A 46 -12.12 7.60 11.44
C PHE A 46 -11.45 8.95 11.19
N ALA A 47 -12.26 9.99 11.04
CA ALA A 47 -11.75 11.33 10.74
C ALA A 47 -10.91 11.88 11.89
N GLY A 48 -10.05 12.84 11.58
CA GLY A 48 -9.29 13.54 12.61
C GLY A 48 -7.93 12.95 12.94
N LYS A 49 -7.47 11.98 12.17
CA LYS A 49 -6.15 11.38 12.38
C LYS A 49 -5.21 11.85 11.27
N ASP A 50 -3.89 11.62 11.47
CA ASP A 50 -2.92 11.97 10.43
C ASP A 50 -2.68 10.78 9.49
N MET A 51 -1.90 11.03 8.44
CA MET A 51 -1.65 10.00 7.42
C MET A 51 -0.93 8.79 8.00
N GLN A 52 -0.02 9.01 8.94
CA GLN A 52 0.71 7.90 9.58
C GLN A 52 -0.27 6.96 10.28
N ASP A 53 -1.28 7.50 10.93
CA ASP A 53 -2.28 6.68 11.63
C ASP A 53 -3.07 5.83 10.63
N TYR A 54 -3.45 6.41 9.49
CA TYR A 54 -4.21 5.66 8.48
C TYR A 54 -3.39 4.57 7.85
N ILE A 55 -2.11 4.84 7.59
CA ILE A 55 -1.20 3.83 7.04
C ILE A 55 -1.04 2.68 8.03
N SER A 56 -0.91 3.01 9.32
CA SER A 56 -0.81 1.98 10.36
C SER A 56 -2.06 1.13 10.43
N MET A 57 -3.23 1.74 10.30
CA MET A 57 -4.50 1.00 10.28
C MET A 57 -4.56 0.05 9.10
N VAL A 58 -4.13 0.49 7.93
CA VAL A 58 -4.11 -0.37 6.74
C VAL A 58 -3.18 -1.54 6.95
N LEU A 59 -2.01 -1.29 7.54
CA LEU A 59 -1.06 -2.35 7.82
C LEU A 59 -1.65 -3.39 8.76
N LEU A 60 -2.27 -2.94 9.83
CA LEU A 60 -2.91 -3.85 10.80
C LEU A 60 -4.04 -4.64 10.16
N TRP A 61 -4.86 -3.98 9.34
CA TRP A 61 -5.94 -4.65 8.63
C TRP A 61 -5.39 -5.74 7.71
N PHE A 62 -4.34 -5.41 6.96
CA PHE A 62 -3.77 -6.33 5.99
C PHE A 62 -3.21 -7.57 6.68
N VAL A 63 -2.49 -7.38 7.79
CA VAL A 63 -1.91 -8.50 8.54
C VAL A 63 -3.01 -9.37 9.13
N THR A 64 -4.07 -8.74 9.63
CA THR A 64 -5.22 -9.48 10.18
C THR A 64 -5.88 -10.33 9.10
N GLU A 65 -6.05 -9.79 7.90
CA GLU A 65 -6.63 -10.54 6.79
C GLU A 65 -5.76 -11.74 6.41
N GLN A 66 -4.45 -11.58 6.43
CA GLN A 66 -3.54 -12.67 6.13
C GLN A 66 -3.70 -13.83 7.12
N GLN A 67 -3.86 -13.52 8.40
CA GLN A 67 -4.04 -14.55 9.41
C GLN A 67 -5.39 -15.23 9.31
N SER A 68 -6.44 -14.47 8.98
CA SER A 68 -7.79 -15.01 8.87
C SER A 68 -7.95 -15.90 7.65
N GLY A 69 -7.20 -15.63 6.60
CA GLY A 69 -7.35 -16.32 5.34
C GLY A 69 -6.60 -17.63 5.22
N SER A 70 -5.79 -17.96 6.20
CA SER A 70 -4.95 -19.17 6.11
C SER A 70 -5.67 -20.42 6.57
#